data_815742bab617b2700bcbd2f892750c05
#
_entry.id   815742bab617b2700bcbd2f892750c05
#
_cell.length_a   1.000
_cell.length_b   1.000
_cell.length_c   1.000
_cell.angle_alpha   90.00
_cell.angle_beta   90.00
_cell.angle_gamma   90.00
#
_symmetry.space_group_name_H-M   'P 1'
#
loop_
_entity.id
_entity.type
_entity.pdbx_description
1 polymer ?
#
loop_
_entity_poly.entity_id
_entity_poly.type
_entity_poly.pdbx_seq_one_letter_code
_entity_poly.pdbx_strand_id
1 'polypeptide(L)'
;DVAPSRGLGDVYKRQSLEQFLSDVWWGEPDVLLLDLAPGTGDMAISVAQALPNAELVVVTTPQPSASDIAVRSGLVALQVPMKVRGVVENMSYYEHKGEKLEIFGAGGGQRVSEQLSAALGYDVPLMAQLPLEPEVREIGEAGRPAVLDVDGALRTDGIGQTFRGLAERLLAV
;
A
#
# COMPACT_ATOMS: atom_id res chain seq x y z
N ASP A 1 5.97 8.49 -37.68
CA ASP A 1 6.05 8.01 -36.30
C ASP A 1 6.12 9.21 -35.38
N VAL A 2 4.96 9.67 -34.94
CA VAL A 2 4.85 10.73 -33.93
C VAL A 2 4.84 10.00 -32.59
N ALA A 3 5.95 10.09 -31.84
CA ALA A 3 5.97 9.63 -30.44
C ALA A 3 4.79 10.30 -29.71
N PRO A 4 4.01 9.53 -28.90
CA PRO A 4 2.92 10.12 -28.15
C PRO A 4 3.50 11.23 -27.28
N SER A 5 3.00 12.44 -27.41
CA SER A 5 3.37 13.59 -26.60
C SER A 5 3.08 13.22 -25.15
N ARG A 6 4.11 12.94 -24.37
CA ARG A 6 3.99 12.87 -22.89
C ARG A 6 3.38 14.21 -22.50
N GLY A 7 2.18 14.18 -21.92
CA GLY A 7 1.47 15.38 -21.57
C GLY A 7 2.34 16.25 -20.65
N LEU A 8 2.29 17.56 -20.80
CA LEU A 8 2.98 18.53 -19.94
C LEU A 8 2.81 18.19 -18.45
N GLY A 9 1.65 17.64 -18.04
CA GLY A 9 1.38 17.20 -16.69
C GLY A 9 2.28 16.07 -16.18
N ASP A 10 2.71 15.15 -17.03
CA ASP A 10 3.56 14.01 -16.60
C ASP A 10 5.02 14.46 -16.38
N VAL A 11 5.47 15.44 -17.17
CA VAL A 11 6.79 16.05 -16.98
C VAL A 11 6.85 16.80 -15.64
N TYR A 12 5.83 17.56 -15.31
CA TYR A 12 5.77 18.29 -14.03
C TYR A 12 5.68 17.34 -12.82
N LYS A 13 4.88 16.28 -12.92
CA LYS A 13 4.77 15.27 -11.85
C LYS A 13 6.11 14.59 -11.58
N ARG A 14 6.82 14.20 -12.63
CA ARG A 14 8.13 13.59 -12.52
C ARG A 14 9.15 14.57 -11.91
N GLN A 15 9.18 15.79 -12.38
CA GLN A 15 10.07 16.83 -11.84
C GLN A 15 9.77 17.09 -10.36
N SER A 16 8.49 17.16 -9.96
CA SER A 16 8.12 17.33 -8.57
C SER A 16 8.58 16.14 -7.72
N LEU A 17 8.45 14.90 -8.20
CA LEU A 17 8.95 13.72 -7.51
C LEU A 17 10.46 13.77 -7.34
N GLU A 18 11.20 14.12 -8.39
CA GLU A 18 12.65 14.26 -8.33
C GLU A 18 13.06 15.31 -7.30
N GLN A 19 12.40 16.47 -7.29
CA GLN A 19 12.65 17.51 -6.28
C GLN A 19 12.31 17.04 -4.85
N PHE A 20 11.20 16.32 -4.66
CA PHE A 20 10.86 15.76 -3.36
C PHE A 20 11.92 14.78 -2.83
N LEU A 21 12.49 13.98 -3.71
CA LEU A 21 13.49 12.99 -3.32
C LEU A 21 14.89 13.57 -3.14
N SER A 22 15.26 14.62 -3.91
CA SER A 22 16.61 15.17 -3.92
C SER A 22 16.78 16.43 -3.08
N ASP A 23 15.76 17.30 -3.03
CA ASP A 23 15.90 18.65 -2.50
C ASP A 23 15.31 18.77 -1.08
N VAL A 24 14.52 17.78 -0.63
CA VAL A 24 13.96 17.76 0.72
C VAL A 24 14.90 17.03 1.66
N TRP A 25 15.22 17.68 2.76
CA TRP A 25 15.96 17.05 3.86
C TRP A 25 15.04 16.16 4.69
N TRP A 26 15.10 14.84 4.48
CA TRP A 26 14.31 13.84 5.20
C TRP A 26 14.92 13.42 6.54
N GLY A 27 16.09 13.92 6.90
CA GLY A 27 16.87 13.41 8.01
C GLY A 27 17.54 12.07 7.67
N GLU A 28 17.59 11.18 8.65
CA GLU A 28 18.11 9.80 8.49
C GLU A 28 16.98 8.80 8.81
N PRO A 29 15.95 8.67 7.95
CA PRO A 29 14.85 7.77 8.22
C PRO A 29 15.27 6.32 7.98
N ASP A 30 14.88 5.41 8.87
CA ASP A 30 15.03 3.97 8.65
C ASP A 30 14.11 3.46 7.53
N VAL A 31 12.95 4.10 7.37
CA VAL A 31 11.93 3.74 6.37
C VAL A 31 11.31 4.99 5.78
N LEU A 32 11.17 5.04 4.47
CA LEU A 32 10.41 6.05 3.75
C LEU A 32 9.21 5.41 3.08
N LEU A 33 8.01 5.81 3.47
CA LEU A 33 6.76 5.36 2.85
C LEU A 33 6.28 6.41 1.83
N LEU A 34 6.04 5.95 0.61
CA LEU A 34 5.51 6.76 -0.48
C LEU A 34 4.06 6.34 -0.75
N ASP A 35 3.09 7.21 -0.44
CA ASP A 35 1.69 7.00 -0.76
C ASP A 35 1.43 7.43 -2.20
N LEU A 36 1.26 6.45 -3.09
CA LEU A 36 1.07 6.67 -4.52
C LEU A 36 -0.41 6.79 -4.86
N ALA A 37 -0.75 7.75 -5.71
CA ALA A 37 -2.09 7.84 -6.26
C ALA A 37 -2.50 6.54 -6.98
N PRO A 38 -3.77 6.12 -6.89
CA PRO A 38 -4.24 4.91 -7.55
C PRO A 38 -4.14 5.03 -9.07
N GLY A 39 -3.83 3.94 -9.74
CA GLY A 39 -3.77 3.88 -11.20
C GLY A 39 -2.52 3.21 -11.75
N THR A 40 -2.49 3.07 -13.06
CA THR A 40 -1.50 2.30 -13.79
C THR A 40 -0.25 3.12 -14.10
N GLY A 41 0.40 3.61 -13.08
CA GLY A 41 1.76 3.47 -13.29
C GLY A 41 2.70 4.55 -13.65
N ASP A 42 2.37 5.70 -14.19
CA ASP A 42 3.41 6.67 -14.54
C ASP A 42 4.18 7.15 -13.30
N MET A 43 3.48 7.35 -12.18
CA MET A 43 4.12 7.69 -10.91
C MET A 43 4.89 6.51 -10.32
N ALA A 44 4.32 5.30 -10.32
CA ALA A 44 5.02 4.11 -9.83
C ALA A 44 6.26 3.79 -10.67
N ILE A 45 6.19 3.95 -11.99
CA ILE A 45 7.33 3.83 -12.90
C ILE A 45 8.38 4.90 -12.58
N SER A 46 7.97 6.15 -12.35
CA SER A 46 8.91 7.24 -12.01
C SER A 46 9.60 7.00 -10.67
N VAL A 47 8.85 6.53 -9.66
CA VAL A 47 9.40 6.15 -8.35
C VAL A 47 10.40 5.00 -8.50
N ALA A 48 10.05 3.95 -9.25
CA ALA A 48 10.93 2.81 -9.47
C ALA A 48 12.23 3.16 -10.20
N GLN A 49 12.16 4.14 -11.10
CA GLN A 49 13.35 4.66 -11.79
C GLN A 49 14.24 5.50 -10.87
N ALA A 50 13.62 6.28 -9.98
CA ALA A 50 14.35 7.12 -9.01
C ALA A 50 14.89 6.28 -7.82
N LEU A 51 14.14 5.26 -7.40
CA LEU A 51 14.44 4.42 -6.23
C LEU A 51 14.43 2.92 -6.63
N PRO A 52 15.48 2.42 -7.27
CA PRO A 52 15.50 1.06 -7.83
C PRO A 52 15.43 -0.05 -6.78
N ASN A 53 15.73 0.26 -5.52
CA ASN A 53 15.64 -0.67 -4.39
C ASN A 53 14.32 -0.55 -3.60
N ALA A 54 13.40 0.30 -4.06
CA ALA A 54 12.10 0.42 -3.41
C ALA A 54 11.26 -0.86 -3.64
N GLU A 55 10.45 -1.21 -2.66
CA GLU A 55 9.50 -2.31 -2.74
C GLU A 55 8.08 -1.77 -2.80
N LEU A 56 7.18 -2.49 -3.46
CA LEU A 56 5.78 -2.13 -3.63
C LEU A 56 4.92 -2.96 -2.67
N VAL A 57 4.11 -2.29 -1.88
CA VAL A 57 3.01 -2.91 -1.12
C VAL A 57 1.70 -2.57 -1.82
N VAL A 58 0.95 -3.60 -2.21
CA VAL A 58 -0.33 -3.44 -2.88
C VAL A 58 -1.45 -3.42 -1.85
N VAL A 59 -2.23 -2.35 -1.82
CA VAL A 59 -3.37 -2.21 -0.91
C VAL A 59 -4.66 -2.38 -1.70
N THR A 60 -5.58 -3.19 -1.17
CA THR A 60 -6.90 -3.43 -1.75
C THR A 60 -7.98 -3.46 -0.68
N THR A 61 -9.23 -3.66 -1.10
CA THR A 61 -10.36 -4.01 -0.23
C THR A 61 -10.97 -5.33 -0.72
N PRO A 62 -11.89 -5.97 0.04
CA PRO A 62 -12.51 -7.24 -0.39
C PRO A 62 -13.30 -7.16 -1.70
N GLN A 63 -13.72 -5.97 -2.10
CA GLN A 63 -14.57 -5.75 -3.29
C GLN A 63 -13.86 -6.17 -4.58
N PRO A 64 -14.53 -6.90 -5.49
CA PRO A 64 -13.94 -7.36 -6.74
C PRO A 64 -13.36 -6.25 -7.61
N SER A 65 -14.06 -5.11 -7.74
CA SER A 65 -13.58 -3.97 -8.52
C SER A 65 -12.29 -3.36 -7.98
N ALA A 66 -12.14 -3.29 -6.66
CA ALA A 66 -10.91 -2.84 -6.02
C ALA A 66 -9.76 -3.84 -6.25
N SER A 67 -10.04 -5.13 -6.14
CA SER A 67 -9.08 -6.19 -6.42
C SER A 67 -8.54 -6.13 -7.85
N ASP A 68 -9.40 -5.90 -8.84
CA ASP A 68 -9.00 -5.78 -10.24
C ASP A 68 -8.09 -4.57 -10.49
N ILE A 69 -8.34 -3.45 -9.80
CA ILE A 69 -7.46 -2.27 -9.85
C ILE A 69 -6.13 -2.57 -9.18
N ALA A 70 -6.15 -3.21 -8.02
CA ALA A 70 -4.96 -3.56 -7.25
C ALA A 70 -4.03 -4.51 -8.02
N VAL A 71 -4.58 -5.52 -8.69
CA VAL A 71 -3.81 -6.40 -9.58
C VAL A 71 -3.11 -5.60 -10.67
N ARG A 72 -3.84 -4.73 -11.38
CA ARG A 72 -3.24 -3.87 -12.43
C ARG A 72 -2.13 -2.99 -11.88
N SER A 73 -2.31 -2.43 -10.69
CA SER A 73 -1.27 -1.62 -10.03
C SER A 73 -0.04 -2.45 -9.68
N GLY A 74 -0.21 -3.66 -9.17
CA GLY A 74 0.90 -4.57 -8.86
C GLY A 74 1.66 -5.07 -10.10
N LEU A 75 0.97 -5.22 -11.24
CA LEU A 75 1.60 -5.65 -12.50
C LEU A 75 2.58 -4.61 -13.09
N VAL A 76 2.61 -3.39 -12.57
CA VAL A 76 3.66 -2.41 -12.90
C VAL A 76 5.06 -2.98 -12.60
N ALA A 77 5.18 -3.86 -11.62
CA ALA A 77 6.43 -4.55 -11.31
C ALA A 77 7.00 -5.40 -12.45
N LEU A 78 6.20 -5.74 -13.48
CA LEU A 78 6.72 -6.36 -14.72
C LEU A 78 7.49 -5.39 -15.62
N GLN A 79 7.29 -4.10 -15.44
CA GLN A 79 7.85 -3.04 -16.31
C GLN A 79 9.05 -2.34 -15.68
N VAL A 80 9.29 -2.54 -14.40
CA VAL A 80 10.31 -1.84 -13.60
C VAL A 80 11.01 -2.81 -12.65
N PRO A 81 12.25 -2.53 -12.23
CA PRO A 81 13.01 -3.39 -11.31
C PRO A 81 12.53 -3.28 -9.85
N MET A 82 11.21 -3.18 -9.64
CA MET A 82 10.60 -3.06 -8.32
C MET A 82 9.91 -4.37 -7.95
N LYS A 83 10.14 -4.85 -6.74
CA LYS A 83 9.53 -6.08 -6.24
C LYS A 83 8.24 -5.78 -5.50
N VAL A 84 7.20 -6.57 -5.75
CA VAL A 84 5.99 -6.55 -4.91
C VAL A 84 6.26 -7.35 -3.64
N ARG A 85 6.27 -6.66 -2.50
CA ARG A 85 6.55 -7.25 -1.18
C ARG A 85 5.38 -8.06 -0.65
N GLY A 86 4.17 -7.62 -0.95
CA GLY A 86 2.94 -8.30 -0.55
C GLY A 86 1.69 -7.46 -0.75
N VAL A 87 0.58 -8.02 -0.31
CA VAL A 87 -0.76 -7.43 -0.40
C VAL A 87 -1.28 -7.15 1.01
N VAL A 88 -1.94 -6.01 1.18
CA VAL A 88 -2.70 -5.66 2.39
C VAL A 88 -4.16 -5.48 2.00
N GLU A 89 -5.06 -6.22 2.65
CA GLU A 89 -6.50 -6.05 2.48
C GLU A 89 -7.04 -5.15 3.58
N ASN A 90 -7.49 -3.95 3.20
CA ASN A 90 -8.12 -3.00 4.10
C ASN A 90 -9.63 -3.20 4.13
N MET A 91 -10.29 -2.84 5.23
CA MET A 91 -11.74 -2.99 5.41
C MET A 91 -12.22 -4.44 5.23
N SER A 92 -11.39 -5.41 5.64
CA SER A 92 -11.64 -6.83 5.43
C SER A 92 -12.89 -7.33 6.14
N TYR A 93 -13.14 -6.83 7.34
CA TYR A 93 -14.30 -7.18 8.16
C TYR A 93 -14.59 -6.09 9.18
N TYR A 94 -15.81 -6.08 9.67
CA TYR A 94 -16.22 -5.31 10.85
C TYR A 94 -16.49 -6.28 12.00
N GLU A 95 -15.90 -6.04 13.16
CA GLU A 95 -16.16 -6.87 14.33
C GLU A 95 -17.32 -6.27 15.15
N HIS A 96 -18.37 -7.06 15.35
CA HIS A 96 -19.50 -6.69 16.16
C HIS A 96 -19.87 -7.82 17.13
N LYS A 97 -19.80 -7.56 18.43
CA LYS A 97 -20.12 -8.53 19.49
C LYS A 97 -19.36 -9.88 19.36
N GLY A 98 -18.10 -9.83 18.92
CA GLY A 98 -17.28 -11.02 18.71
C GLY A 98 -17.52 -11.77 17.40
N GLU A 99 -18.39 -11.27 16.53
CA GLU A 99 -18.64 -11.81 15.20
C GLU A 99 -17.99 -10.92 14.13
N LYS A 100 -17.37 -11.55 13.14
CA LYS A 100 -16.79 -10.85 11.98
C LYS A 100 -17.84 -10.75 10.88
N LEU A 101 -18.19 -9.53 10.51
CA LEU A 101 -19.13 -9.22 9.44
C LEU A 101 -18.35 -8.75 8.20
N GLU A 102 -18.49 -9.45 7.10
CA GLU A 102 -17.83 -9.17 5.83
C GLU A 102 -18.65 -8.16 4.99
N ILE A 103 -18.73 -6.91 5.46
CA ILE A 103 -19.58 -5.86 4.89
C ILE A 103 -19.31 -5.62 3.40
N PHE A 104 -18.05 -5.73 2.98
CA PHE A 104 -17.60 -5.50 1.61
C PHE A 104 -17.28 -6.81 0.84
N GLY A 105 -17.75 -7.94 1.35
CA GLY A 105 -17.38 -9.27 0.84
C GLY A 105 -16.08 -9.80 1.45
N ALA A 106 -15.55 -10.86 0.87
CA ALA A 106 -14.36 -11.55 1.36
C ALA A 106 -13.41 -11.97 0.23
N GLY A 107 -12.14 -12.18 0.60
CA GLY A 107 -11.15 -12.83 -0.25
C GLY A 107 -10.59 -11.96 -1.38
N GLY A 108 -10.83 -10.65 -1.38
CA GLY A 108 -10.27 -9.74 -2.39
C GLY A 108 -8.75 -9.71 -2.34
N GLY A 109 -8.18 -9.55 -1.16
CA GLY A 109 -6.72 -9.54 -0.96
C GLY A 109 -6.07 -10.87 -1.32
N GLN A 110 -6.68 -11.98 -0.96
CA GLN A 110 -6.19 -13.31 -1.32
C GLN A 110 -6.17 -13.50 -2.85
N ARG A 111 -7.23 -13.09 -3.54
CA ARG A 111 -7.28 -13.12 -5.01
C ARG A 111 -6.17 -12.28 -5.64
N VAL A 112 -5.92 -11.07 -5.13
CA VAL A 112 -4.84 -10.20 -5.61
C VAL A 112 -3.48 -10.87 -5.40
N SER A 113 -3.24 -11.45 -4.23
CA SER A 113 -2.04 -12.20 -3.88
C SER A 113 -1.79 -13.34 -4.89
N GLU A 114 -2.78 -14.18 -5.13
CA GLU A 114 -2.69 -15.32 -6.06
C GLU A 114 -2.43 -14.88 -7.50
N GLN A 115 -3.14 -13.86 -7.98
CA GLN A 115 -2.98 -13.35 -9.35
C GLN A 115 -1.61 -12.69 -9.56
N LEU A 116 -1.13 -11.91 -8.59
CA LEU A 116 0.20 -11.31 -8.65
C LEU A 116 1.30 -12.36 -8.57
N SER A 117 1.17 -13.35 -7.69
CA SER A 117 2.14 -14.46 -7.59
C SER A 117 2.25 -15.23 -8.91
N ALA A 118 1.11 -15.54 -9.53
CA ALA A 118 1.08 -16.22 -10.81
C ALA A 118 1.70 -15.40 -11.95
N ALA A 119 1.42 -14.11 -12.00
CA ALA A 119 1.90 -13.21 -13.05
C ALA A 119 3.38 -12.84 -12.91
N LEU A 120 3.85 -12.65 -11.68
CA LEU A 120 5.22 -12.23 -11.38
C LEU A 120 6.21 -13.39 -11.24
N GLY A 121 5.70 -14.63 -11.07
CA GLY A 121 6.53 -15.84 -10.96
C GLY A 121 7.24 -16.00 -9.61
N TYR A 122 6.81 -15.29 -8.58
CA TYR A 122 7.27 -15.45 -7.20
C TYR A 122 6.11 -15.24 -6.22
N ASP A 123 6.29 -15.68 -4.98
CA ASP A 123 5.28 -15.55 -3.94
C ASP A 123 5.07 -14.09 -3.54
N VAL A 124 3.82 -13.62 -3.65
CA VAL A 124 3.34 -12.30 -3.21
C VAL A 124 2.32 -12.53 -2.09
N PRO A 125 2.72 -12.58 -0.83
CA PRO A 125 1.85 -12.98 0.26
C PRO A 125 0.77 -11.94 0.60
N LEU A 126 -0.40 -12.39 1.04
CA LEU A 126 -1.34 -11.56 1.79
C LEU A 126 -0.76 -11.31 3.18
N MET A 127 -0.24 -10.09 3.39
CA MET A 127 0.51 -9.74 4.59
C MET A 127 -0.39 -9.41 5.78
N ALA A 128 -1.52 -8.74 5.52
CA ALA A 128 -2.44 -8.35 6.57
C ALA A 128 -3.86 -8.17 6.03
N GLN A 129 -4.83 -8.40 6.90
CA GLN A 129 -6.24 -8.06 6.74
C GLN A 129 -6.62 -7.09 7.86
N LEU A 130 -6.88 -5.84 7.48
CA LEU A 130 -7.20 -4.77 8.42
C LEU A 130 -8.72 -4.68 8.62
N PRO A 131 -9.22 -4.67 9.86
CA PRO A 131 -10.63 -4.49 10.12
C PRO A 131 -11.11 -3.09 9.75
N LEU A 132 -12.41 -2.96 9.51
CA LEU A 132 -13.09 -1.68 9.48
C LEU A 132 -13.41 -1.26 10.92
N GLU A 133 -12.62 -0.35 11.47
CA GLU A 133 -12.83 0.18 12.83
C GLU A 133 -13.18 1.67 12.77
N PRO A 134 -14.36 2.08 13.24
CA PRO A 134 -14.75 3.50 13.30
C PRO A 134 -13.74 4.35 14.09
N GLU A 135 -13.16 3.79 15.15
CA GLU A 135 -12.15 4.45 15.97
C GLU A 135 -10.90 4.87 15.18
N VAL A 136 -10.49 4.08 14.19
CA VAL A 136 -9.35 4.41 13.32
C VAL A 136 -9.59 5.71 12.57
N ARG A 137 -10.83 5.94 12.11
CA ARG A 137 -11.21 7.19 11.45
C ARG A 137 -11.11 8.37 12.42
N GLU A 138 -11.67 8.24 13.62
CA GLU A 138 -11.68 9.32 14.63
C GLU A 138 -10.25 9.67 15.08
N ILE A 139 -9.40 8.69 15.29
CA ILE A 139 -7.99 8.87 15.63
C ILE A 139 -7.24 9.56 14.47
N GLY A 140 -7.49 9.12 13.24
CA GLY A 140 -6.88 9.72 12.04
C GLY A 140 -7.31 11.17 11.81
N GLU A 141 -8.60 11.49 12.00
CA GLU A 141 -9.11 12.86 11.93
C GLU A 141 -8.46 13.77 13.00
N ALA A 142 -8.11 13.21 14.15
CA ALA A 142 -7.35 13.91 15.20
C ALA A 142 -5.83 14.01 14.91
N GLY A 143 -5.37 13.56 13.75
CA GLY A 143 -3.96 13.58 13.35
C GLY A 143 -3.07 12.61 14.13
N ARG A 144 -3.63 11.56 14.71
CA ARG A 144 -2.89 10.55 15.46
C ARG A 144 -2.81 9.23 14.69
N PRO A 145 -1.67 8.50 14.78
CA PRO A 145 -1.56 7.16 14.23
C PRO A 145 -2.47 6.17 14.97
N ALA A 146 -3.20 5.32 14.24
CA ALA A 146 -4.09 4.31 14.82
C ALA A 146 -3.37 3.23 15.65
N VAL A 147 -2.05 3.14 15.54
CA VAL A 147 -1.21 2.23 16.33
C VAL A 147 -0.86 2.76 17.73
N LEU A 148 -1.19 4.01 18.03
CA LEU A 148 -0.95 4.62 19.33
C LEU A 148 -2.28 4.79 20.08
N ASP A 149 -2.21 4.60 21.39
CA ASP A 149 -3.30 4.95 22.30
C ASP A 149 -3.34 6.46 22.59
N VAL A 150 -4.24 6.87 23.48
CA VAL A 150 -4.40 8.27 23.87
C VAL A 150 -3.20 8.85 24.58
N ASP A 151 -2.41 8.02 25.22
CA ASP A 151 -1.20 8.38 25.98
C ASP A 151 0.07 8.31 25.12
N GLY A 152 -0.06 7.92 23.85
CA GLY A 152 1.04 7.78 22.89
C GLY A 152 1.82 6.47 23.02
N ALA A 153 1.34 5.52 23.81
CA ALA A 153 1.92 4.18 23.86
C ALA A 153 1.42 3.31 22.69
N LEU A 154 2.21 2.30 22.33
CA LEU A 154 1.81 1.36 21.28
C LEU A 154 0.62 0.51 21.74
N ARG A 155 -0.45 0.50 20.95
CA ARG A 155 -1.61 -0.37 21.18
C ARG A 155 -1.19 -1.83 20.99
N THR A 156 -1.68 -2.68 21.91
CA THR A 156 -1.42 -4.13 21.91
C THR A 156 -2.65 -4.95 21.50
N ASP A 157 -3.73 -4.29 21.12
CA ASP A 157 -5.03 -4.84 20.74
C ASP A 157 -5.39 -4.56 19.28
N GLY A 158 -6.37 -5.28 18.75
CA GLY A 158 -7.06 -5.03 17.50
C GLY A 158 -6.16 -4.56 16.36
N ILE A 159 -6.46 -3.38 15.86
CA ILE A 159 -5.75 -2.76 14.73
C ILE A 159 -4.30 -2.45 15.04
N GLY A 160 -3.98 -2.05 16.28
CA GLY A 160 -2.60 -1.77 16.71
C GLY A 160 -1.70 -2.99 16.57
N GLN A 161 -2.18 -4.15 16.99
CA GLN A 161 -1.45 -5.41 16.84
C GLN A 161 -1.28 -5.81 15.37
N THR A 162 -2.32 -5.59 14.55
CA THR A 162 -2.26 -5.92 13.12
C THR A 162 -1.24 -5.06 12.38
N PHE A 163 -1.24 -3.74 12.62
CA PHE A 163 -0.23 -2.84 12.04
C PHE A 163 1.18 -3.15 12.50
N ARG A 164 1.35 -3.51 13.78
CA ARG A 164 2.66 -3.92 14.30
C ARG A 164 3.17 -5.17 13.59
N GLY A 165 2.33 -6.21 13.46
CA GLY A 165 2.70 -7.43 12.73
C GLY A 165 2.99 -7.16 11.25
N LEU A 166 2.29 -6.22 10.62
CA LEU A 166 2.58 -5.79 9.27
C LEU A 166 3.95 -5.10 9.18
N ALA A 167 4.25 -4.18 10.09
CA ALA A 167 5.53 -3.49 10.14
C ALA A 167 6.70 -4.47 10.36
N GLU A 168 6.56 -5.42 11.28
CA GLU A 168 7.56 -6.47 11.50
C GLU A 168 7.83 -7.30 10.24
N ARG A 169 6.79 -7.63 9.45
CA ARG A 169 6.95 -8.35 8.18
C ARG A 169 7.61 -7.50 7.08
N LEU A 170 7.31 -6.21 7.05
CA LEU A 170 7.92 -5.28 6.09
C LEU A 170 9.39 -5.01 6.39
N LEU A 171 9.76 -4.96 7.68
CA LEU A 171 11.14 -4.72 8.14
C LEU A 171 11.99 -5.98 8.20
N ALA A 172 11.38 -7.17 8.16
CA ALA A 172 12.12 -8.42 8.07
C ALA A 172 12.79 -8.54 6.69
N VAL A 173 14.10 -8.33 6.66
CA VAL A 173 14.97 -8.46 5.47
C VAL A 173 15.35 -9.91 5.24
#